data_a9677c9a53a43862ab0854936795c50d
#
_entry.id   a9677c9a53a43862ab0854936795c50d
#
_cell.length_a   1.000
_cell.length_b   1.000
_cell.length_c   1.000
_cell.angle_alpha   90.00
_cell.angle_beta   90.00
_cell.angle_gamma   90.00
#
_symmetry.space_group_name_H-M   'P 1'
#
loop_
_entity.id
_entity.type
_entity.pdbx_description
1 polymer ?
#
loop_
_entity_poly.entity_id
_entity_poly.type
_entity_poly.pdbx_seq_one_letter_code
_entity_poly.pdbx_strand_id
1 'polypeptide(L)'
;MGALFYNGKEVRKLINSKFQDDKNFLVVSKHNNTKKSIIKLLLSNLYYTIDNNRTFVLYFSPDGVYSTEISNSIKENFDFIDWESIQSFELIDNLNKPLIKILSNGKMNEYEVPFVGKIFDTNKDNINELKMNNWYRD
;
A
#
# COMPACT_ATOMS: atom_id res chain seq x y z
N MET A 1 8.29 20.46 -7.48
CA MET A 1 7.80 19.46 -7.76
C MET A 1 8.08 18.47 -6.90
N GLY A 2 7.31 18.03 -6.45
CA GLY A 2 7.45 17.12 -5.53
C GLY A 2 8.32 16.15 -6.05
N ALA A 3 9.20 15.80 -5.39
CA ALA A 3 10.04 14.80 -5.81
C ALA A 3 9.23 13.55 -5.88
N LEU A 4 8.95 13.13 -7.03
CA LEU A 4 8.36 11.84 -7.22
C LEU A 4 9.44 10.81 -7.07
N PHE A 5 9.10 9.66 -6.52
CA PHE A 5 10.07 8.60 -6.36
C PHE A 5 10.23 7.85 -7.68
N TYR A 6 11.48 7.50 -8.03
CA TYR A 6 11.74 6.77 -9.25
C TYR A 6 11.75 5.27 -9.03
N ASN A 7 12.09 4.83 -7.82
CA ASN A 7 12.21 3.39 -7.56
C ASN A 7 12.01 3.11 -6.08
N GLY A 8 12.02 1.84 -5.74
CA GLY A 8 11.80 1.43 -4.37
C GLY A 8 12.91 1.84 -3.42
N LYS A 9 14.13 2.04 -3.93
CA LYS A 9 15.22 2.48 -3.07
C LYS A 9 14.94 3.85 -2.49
N GLU A 10 14.34 4.73 -3.26
CA GLU A 10 14.02 6.06 -2.77
C GLU A 10 12.93 6.01 -1.72
N VAL A 11 11.95 5.15 -1.91
CA VAL A 11 10.93 4.93 -0.89
C VAL A 11 11.57 4.34 0.36
N ARG A 12 12.50 3.41 0.20
CA ARG A 12 13.20 2.82 1.34
C ARG A 12 13.94 3.88 2.15
N LYS A 13 14.56 4.86 1.49
CA LYS A 13 15.21 5.94 2.19
C LYS A 13 14.24 6.76 3.02
N LEU A 14 13.07 7.04 2.45
CA LEU A 14 12.04 7.77 3.19
C LEU A 14 11.62 6.98 4.43
N ILE A 15 11.35 5.70 4.27
CA ILE A 15 10.90 4.86 5.37
C ILE A 15 12.00 4.77 6.44
N ASN A 16 13.24 4.57 6.01
CA ASN A 16 14.34 4.46 6.97
C ASN A 16 14.54 5.77 7.74
N SER A 17 14.39 6.91 7.08
CA SER A 17 14.56 8.18 7.77
C SER A 17 13.44 8.45 8.76
N LYS A 18 12.24 7.92 8.50
CA LYS A 18 11.08 8.17 9.34
C LYS A 18 10.95 7.16 10.48
N PHE A 19 11.21 5.88 10.20
CA PHE A 19 10.94 4.79 11.13
C PHE A 19 12.19 4.02 11.55
N GLN A 20 13.35 4.35 10.99
CA GLN A 20 14.60 3.64 11.24
C GLN A 20 14.48 2.14 10.93
N ASP A 21 13.78 1.85 9.85
CA ASP A 21 13.51 0.50 9.40
C ASP A 21 13.41 0.59 7.89
N ASP A 22 14.01 -0.33 7.17
CA ASP A 22 14.02 -0.28 5.71
C ASP A 22 13.41 -1.52 5.08
N LYS A 23 12.64 -2.31 5.82
CA LYS A 23 12.12 -3.57 5.30
C LYS A 23 10.62 -3.74 5.41
N ASN A 24 9.99 -3.17 6.41
CA ASN A 24 8.60 -3.51 6.71
C ASN A 24 7.62 -2.57 6.03
N PHE A 25 7.82 -2.36 4.75
CA PHE A 25 6.94 -1.48 3.98
C PHE A 25 6.60 -2.10 2.62
N LEU A 26 5.51 -1.63 2.03
CA LEU A 26 5.11 -1.99 0.68
C LEU A 26 4.68 -0.74 -0.06
N VAL A 27 4.96 -0.71 -1.38
CA VAL A 27 4.45 0.33 -2.25
C VAL A 27 3.26 -0.27 -2.97
N VAL A 28 2.09 0.32 -2.81
CA VAL A 28 0.84 -0.29 -3.23
C VAL A 28 0.01 0.66 -4.08
N SER A 29 -0.89 0.09 -4.86
CA SER A 29 -1.88 0.86 -5.60
C SER A 29 -3.22 0.69 -4.92
N LYS A 30 -3.91 1.78 -4.64
CA LYS A 30 -5.16 1.70 -3.92
C LYS A 30 -6.32 1.51 -4.88
N HIS A 31 -7.18 0.52 -4.55
CA HIS A 31 -8.43 0.34 -5.26
C HIS A 31 -9.48 1.24 -4.66
N ASN A 32 -10.34 1.77 -5.51
CA ASN A 32 -11.50 2.48 -5.04
C ASN A 32 -12.56 1.51 -4.61
N ASN A 33 -13.63 2.02 -4.03
CA ASN A 33 -14.73 1.21 -3.58
C ASN A 33 -15.16 0.24 -4.68
N THR A 34 -15.33 -1.01 -4.32
CA THR A 34 -15.53 -2.07 -5.27
C THR A 34 -16.76 -1.87 -6.16
N LYS A 35 -17.88 -1.45 -5.59
CA LYS A 35 -19.08 -1.27 -6.41
C LYS A 35 -18.90 -0.19 -7.45
N LYS A 36 -18.33 0.93 -7.05
CA LYS A 36 -18.09 2.01 -7.99
C LYS A 36 -17.06 1.61 -9.02
N SER A 37 -16.05 0.88 -8.62
CA SER A 37 -15.02 0.43 -9.55
C SER A 37 -15.59 -0.51 -10.61
N ILE A 38 -16.48 -1.40 -10.23
CA ILE A 38 -17.09 -2.30 -11.18
C ILE A 38 -17.94 -1.53 -12.19
N ILE A 39 -18.74 -0.57 -11.71
CA ILE A 39 -19.55 0.23 -12.59
C ILE A 39 -18.68 1.03 -13.54
N LYS A 40 -17.61 1.64 -13.04
CA LYS A 40 -16.70 2.41 -13.88
C LYS A 40 -16.03 1.54 -14.92
N LEU A 41 -15.66 0.33 -14.55
CA LEU A 41 -15.03 -0.60 -15.48
C LEU A 41 -15.98 -0.96 -16.62
N LEU A 42 -17.24 -1.16 -16.31
CA LEU A 42 -18.22 -1.48 -17.33
C LEU A 42 -18.48 -0.29 -18.25
N LEU A 43 -18.39 0.93 -17.73
CA LEU A 43 -18.65 2.11 -18.51
C LEU A 43 -17.45 2.59 -19.29
N SER A 44 -16.24 2.46 -18.73
CA SER A 44 -15.06 3.00 -19.38
C SER A 44 -13.79 2.44 -18.75
N ASN A 45 -13.00 1.76 -19.54
CA ASN A 45 -11.70 1.29 -19.08
C ASN A 45 -10.77 2.45 -18.77
N LEU A 46 -10.88 3.53 -19.50
CA LEU A 46 -10.05 4.69 -19.27
C LEU A 46 -10.33 5.29 -17.90
N TYR A 47 -11.59 5.39 -17.54
CA TYR A 47 -11.99 5.95 -16.28
C TYR A 47 -11.46 5.08 -15.13
N TYR A 48 -11.58 3.79 -15.26
CA TYR A 48 -11.08 2.86 -14.26
C TYR A 48 -9.56 3.00 -14.10
N THR A 49 -8.85 3.13 -15.21
CA THR A 49 -7.40 3.28 -15.18
C THR A 49 -6.98 4.54 -14.43
N ILE A 50 -7.70 5.64 -14.65
CA ILE A 50 -7.39 6.88 -13.96
C ILE A 50 -7.57 6.72 -12.47
N ASP A 51 -8.65 6.05 -12.05
CA ASP A 51 -8.90 5.85 -10.62
C ASP A 51 -7.85 4.98 -9.96
N ASN A 52 -7.19 4.11 -10.72
CA ASN A 52 -6.21 3.21 -10.17
C ASN A 52 -4.80 3.77 -10.12
N ASN A 53 -4.63 5.06 -10.39
CA ASN A 53 -3.30 5.64 -10.41
C ASN A 53 -2.81 6.12 -9.05
N ARG A 54 -3.57 5.91 -7.99
CA ARG A 54 -3.15 6.36 -6.66
C ARG A 54 -2.18 5.34 -6.08
N THR A 55 -1.02 5.83 -5.67
CA THR A 55 0.05 5.00 -5.13
C THR A 55 0.32 5.41 -3.70
N PHE A 56 0.41 4.43 -2.83
CA PHE A 56 0.62 4.64 -1.40
C PHE A 56 1.81 3.83 -0.93
N VAL A 57 2.41 4.28 0.16
CA VAL A 57 3.36 3.47 0.91
C VAL A 57 2.67 3.04 2.19
N LEU A 58 2.70 1.74 2.48
CA LEU A 58 2.22 1.20 3.74
C LEU A 58 3.43 0.76 4.54
N TYR A 59 3.55 1.22 5.78
CA TYR A 59 4.59 0.78 6.68
C TYR A 59 3.95 0.03 7.84
N PHE A 60 4.44 -1.17 8.12
CA PHE A 60 3.89 -2.05 9.15
C PHE A 60 4.77 -2.01 10.39
N SER A 61 4.19 -1.79 11.55
CA SER A 61 4.92 -1.71 12.80
C SER A 61 4.22 -2.57 13.85
N PRO A 62 4.88 -2.82 14.99
CA PRO A 62 4.19 -3.53 16.08
C PRO A 62 2.93 -2.83 16.54
N ASP A 63 2.85 -1.52 16.41
CA ASP A 63 1.71 -0.74 16.87
C ASP A 63 0.59 -0.66 15.85
N GLY A 64 0.89 -0.71 14.58
CA GLY A 64 -0.15 -0.59 13.56
C GLY A 64 0.42 -0.33 12.18
N VAL A 65 -0.41 0.20 11.30
CA VAL A 65 -0.09 0.44 9.89
C VAL A 65 -0.09 1.94 9.63
N TYR A 66 1.02 2.42 9.07
CA TYR A 66 1.15 3.81 8.64
C TYR A 66 0.99 3.86 7.12
N SER A 67 0.35 4.88 6.61
CA SER A 67 0.17 5.01 5.16
C SER A 67 0.30 6.45 4.72
N THR A 68 0.83 6.64 3.52
CA THR A 68 0.89 7.95 2.90
C THR A 68 0.80 7.80 1.40
N GLU A 69 0.12 8.72 0.75
CA GLU A 69 0.02 8.72 -0.70
C GLU A 69 1.25 9.40 -1.30
N ILE A 70 1.84 8.79 -2.33
CA ILE A 70 3.04 9.33 -2.96
C ILE A 70 2.84 9.63 -4.44
N SER A 71 1.62 9.46 -4.96
CA SER A 71 1.41 9.59 -6.40
C SER A 71 1.33 11.03 -6.89
N ASN A 72 0.92 11.96 -6.05
CA ASN A 72 0.76 13.35 -6.47
C ASN A 72 1.77 14.29 -5.85
N SER A 73 2.08 14.08 -4.61
CA SER A 73 3.06 14.89 -3.91
C SER A 73 3.52 14.12 -2.70
N ILE A 74 4.69 14.47 -2.19
CA ILE A 74 5.18 13.83 -0.99
C ILE A 74 4.54 14.49 0.21
N LYS A 75 3.85 13.69 1.01
CA LYS A 75 3.33 14.16 2.27
C LYS A 75 4.27 13.70 3.36
N GLU A 76 4.63 14.61 4.23
CA GLU A 76 5.51 14.25 5.33
C GLU A 76 4.77 13.53 6.44
N ASN A 77 3.45 13.68 6.49
CA ASN A 77 2.65 13.06 7.52
C ASN A 77 2.08 11.75 7.02
N PHE A 78 2.16 10.74 7.88
CA PHE A 78 1.57 9.44 7.59
C PHE A 78 0.28 9.30 8.38
N ASP A 79 -0.74 8.72 7.79
CA ASP A 79 -1.93 8.30 8.50
C ASP A 79 -1.59 7.03 9.26
N PHE A 80 -2.20 6.82 10.42
CA PHE A 80 -1.89 5.69 11.27
C PHE A 80 -3.17 5.00 11.72
N ILE A 81 -3.17 3.67 11.65
CA ILE A 81 -4.26 2.85 12.18
C ILE A 81 -3.63 1.80 13.07
N ASP A 82 -3.95 1.80 14.36
CA ASP A 82 -3.37 0.80 15.25
C ASP A 82 -4.03 -0.56 15.01
N TRP A 83 -3.32 -1.64 15.36
CA TRP A 83 -3.81 -2.99 15.10
C TRP A 83 -5.12 -3.27 15.80
N GLU A 84 -5.35 -2.66 16.95
CA GLU A 84 -6.60 -2.87 17.70
C GLU A 84 -7.79 -2.26 16.97
N SER A 85 -7.59 -1.22 16.20
CA SER A 85 -8.66 -0.61 15.42
C SER A 85 -8.94 -1.34 14.12
N ILE A 86 -8.08 -2.26 13.72
CA ILE A 86 -8.27 -3.01 12.50
C ILE A 86 -9.19 -4.19 12.80
N GLN A 87 -10.37 -4.17 12.20
CA GLN A 87 -11.35 -5.22 12.40
C GLN A 87 -11.00 -6.46 11.59
N SER A 88 -10.36 -6.29 10.44
CA SER A 88 -9.98 -7.40 9.59
C SER A 88 -8.78 -7.00 8.74
N PHE A 89 -7.80 -7.88 8.66
CA PHE A 89 -6.63 -7.70 7.81
C PHE A 89 -6.46 -8.99 7.03
N GLU A 90 -6.52 -8.89 5.72
CA GLU A 90 -6.49 -10.07 4.88
C GLU A 90 -5.54 -9.88 3.72
N LEU A 91 -4.71 -10.89 3.45
CA LEU A 91 -3.87 -10.92 2.26
C LEU A 91 -4.39 -11.99 1.34
N ILE A 92 -4.74 -11.61 0.12
CA ILE A 92 -5.11 -12.55 -0.92
C ILE A 92 -3.94 -12.61 -1.87
N ASP A 93 -3.13 -13.69 -1.80
CA ASP A 93 -1.92 -13.73 -2.59
C ASP A 93 -1.87 -14.90 -3.57
N ASN A 94 -3.04 -15.41 -3.96
CA ASN A 94 -3.12 -16.38 -5.04
C ASN A 94 -3.37 -15.70 -6.39
N LEU A 95 -3.18 -14.39 -6.44
CA LEU A 95 -3.36 -13.62 -7.66
C LEU A 95 -2.00 -13.16 -8.17
N ASN A 96 -1.94 -12.72 -9.43
CA ASN A 96 -0.70 -12.18 -9.99
C ASN A 96 -0.20 -10.99 -9.19
N LYS A 97 -1.12 -10.18 -8.70
CA LYS A 97 -0.80 -9.10 -7.79
C LYS A 97 -1.51 -9.37 -6.49
N PRO A 98 -0.78 -9.57 -5.40
CA PRO A 98 -1.45 -9.76 -4.12
C PRO A 98 -2.34 -8.58 -3.77
N LEU A 99 -3.38 -8.87 -3.00
CA LEU A 99 -4.34 -7.85 -2.58
C LEU A 99 -4.38 -7.82 -1.07
N ILE A 100 -4.26 -6.64 -0.49
CA ILE A 100 -4.36 -6.45 0.95
C ILE A 100 -5.68 -5.74 1.23
N LYS A 101 -6.49 -6.30 2.12
CA LYS A 101 -7.75 -5.70 2.54
C LYS A 101 -7.66 -5.36 4.01
N ILE A 102 -7.90 -4.10 4.33
CA ILE A 102 -7.87 -3.63 5.72
C ILE A 102 -9.22 -3.00 6.04
N LEU A 103 -9.94 -3.60 6.98
CA LEU A 103 -11.21 -3.07 7.43
C LEU A 103 -11.01 -2.41 8.80
N SER A 104 -11.29 -1.12 8.88
CA SER A 104 -11.22 -0.42 10.14
C SER A 104 -12.31 0.65 10.17
N ASN A 105 -12.94 0.82 11.31
CA ASN A 105 -14.02 1.79 11.50
C ASN A 105 -15.12 1.63 10.45
N GLY A 106 -15.43 0.39 10.09
CA GLY A 106 -16.45 0.12 9.10
C GLY A 106 -16.08 0.45 7.67
N LYS A 107 -14.83 0.85 7.42
CA LYS A 107 -14.38 1.24 6.09
C LYS A 107 -13.37 0.23 5.57
N MET A 108 -13.58 -0.25 4.36
CA MET A 108 -12.69 -1.22 3.74
C MET A 108 -11.73 -0.48 2.81
N ASN A 109 -10.43 -0.71 3.02
CA ASN A 109 -9.40 -0.23 2.10
C ASN A 109 -8.76 -1.43 1.44
N GLU A 110 -8.67 -1.40 0.11
CA GLU A 110 -8.08 -2.48 -0.67
C GLU A 110 -6.89 -1.96 -1.44
N TYR A 111 -5.78 -2.68 -1.36
CA TYR A 111 -4.54 -2.28 -2.00
C TYR A 111 -3.98 -3.43 -2.81
N GLU A 112 -3.59 -3.15 -4.06
CA GLU A 112 -2.83 -4.12 -4.85
C GLU A 112 -1.36 -3.94 -4.57
N VAL A 113 -0.61 -5.06 -4.56
CA VAL A 113 0.83 -5.05 -4.37
C VAL A 113 1.48 -5.45 -5.69
N PRO A 114 1.80 -4.49 -6.57
CA PRO A 114 2.42 -4.84 -7.86
C PRO A 114 3.87 -5.28 -7.68
N PHE A 115 4.35 -6.13 -8.59
CA PHE A 115 5.74 -6.54 -8.61
C PHE A 115 6.49 -6.01 -9.84
N VAL A 116 5.78 -5.39 -10.78
CA VAL A 116 6.36 -4.90 -12.01
C VAL A 116 6.37 -3.38 -11.97
N GLY A 117 7.50 -2.78 -12.33
CA GLY A 117 7.66 -1.33 -12.29
C GLY A 117 8.72 -0.94 -11.29
N LYS A 118 9.48 0.10 -11.60
CA LYS A 118 10.62 0.51 -10.77
C LYS A 118 10.20 0.93 -9.37
N ILE A 119 9.05 1.60 -9.24
CA ILE A 119 8.60 2.06 -7.94
C ILE A 119 8.20 0.88 -7.04
N PHE A 120 7.91 -0.28 -7.63
CA PHE A 120 7.47 -1.45 -6.91
C PHE A 120 8.55 -2.51 -6.75
N ASP A 121 9.80 -2.18 -7.07
CA ASP A 121 10.85 -3.19 -7.20
C ASP A 121 11.31 -3.79 -5.86
N THR A 122 10.91 -3.22 -4.74
CA THR A 122 11.21 -3.79 -3.43
C THR A 122 10.08 -4.66 -2.90
N ASN A 123 8.92 -4.66 -3.55
CA ASN A 123 7.74 -5.32 -2.99
C ASN A 123 7.90 -6.81 -2.81
N LYS A 124 8.50 -7.49 -3.78
CA LYS A 124 8.57 -8.94 -3.74
C LYS A 124 9.35 -9.42 -2.51
N ASP A 125 10.50 -8.81 -2.25
CA ASP A 125 11.30 -9.18 -1.10
C ASP A 125 10.61 -8.76 0.19
N ASN A 126 10.06 -7.56 0.22
CA ASN A 126 9.47 -7.04 1.43
C ASN A 126 8.20 -7.80 1.83
N ILE A 127 7.36 -8.20 0.86
CA ILE A 127 6.15 -8.91 1.22
C ILE A 127 6.47 -10.29 1.79
N ASN A 128 7.53 -10.93 1.29
CA ASN A 128 7.94 -12.21 1.84
C ASN A 128 8.42 -12.05 3.28
N GLU A 129 9.19 -11.02 3.56
CA GLU A 129 9.63 -10.75 4.93
C GLU A 129 8.45 -10.45 5.83
N LEU A 130 7.51 -9.66 5.37
CA LEU A 130 6.34 -9.32 6.17
C LEU A 130 5.50 -10.54 6.49
N LYS A 131 5.31 -11.42 5.51
CA LYS A 131 4.57 -12.66 5.75
C LYS A 131 5.28 -13.53 6.78
N MET A 132 6.61 -13.60 6.72
CA MET A 132 7.38 -14.42 7.64
C MET A 132 7.36 -13.87 9.06
N ASN A 133 7.29 -12.57 9.23
CA ASN A 133 7.33 -11.97 10.56
C ASN A 133 5.95 -11.49 11.03
N ASN A 134 4.90 -12.03 10.44
CA ASN A 134 3.51 -11.76 10.82
C ASN A 134 3.19 -10.26 10.76
N TRP A 135 3.64 -9.61 9.66
CA TRP A 135 3.38 -8.19 9.39
C TRP A 135 3.97 -7.30 10.46
N TYR A 136 5.04 -7.77 11.09
CA TYR A 136 5.81 -7.04 12.10
C TYR A 136 4.98 -6.68 13.33
N ARG A 137 3.86 -7.36 13.53
CA ARG A 137 3.05 -7.11 14.71
C ARG A 137 3.42 -8.11 15.81
N ASP A 138 3.20 -7.66 17.03
CA ASP A 138 3.52 -8.50 18.20
C ASP A 138 2.52 -9.59 18.42
#